data_4b73153c9a7347cc72c904c4bb27b562
#
_entry.id   4b73153c9a7347cc72c904c4bb27b562
#
_cell.length_a   1.000
_cell.length_b   1.000
_cell.length_c   1.000
_cell.angle_alpha   90.00
_cell.angle_beta   90.00
_cell.angle_gamma   90.00
#
_symmetry.space_group_name_H-M   'P 1'
#
loop_
_entity.id
_entity.type
_entity.pdbx_description
1 polymer ?
#
loop_
_entity_poly.entity_id
_entity_poly.type
_entity_poly.pdbx_seq_one_letter_code
_entity_poly.pdbx_strand_id
1 'polypeptide(L)'
;METRYTVKNFRRFNHEGASVQFSPITILTGSNSSGKSSIVKSLVLFEKYLTSIKKHYNSSGQYAPDQCDLNFSDSVLGLGRYKSSLNRNAKAGDVMSFEYSVKSRLLGEEMSVEYSFVGDNQ
;
A
#
# COMPACT_ATOMS: atom_id res chain seq x y z
N MET A 1 12.72 -14.85 8.98
CA MET A 1 11.52 -14.47 8.23
C MET A 1 11.84 -13.23 7.40
N GLU A 2 11.62 -13.31 6.11
CA GLU A 2 11.85 -12.19 5.21
C GLU A 2 10.51 -11.59 4.81
N THR A 3 10.38 -10.28 4.94
CA THR A 3 9.17 -9.55 4.58
C THR A 3 9.48 -8.56 3.46
N ARG A 4 8.71 -8.63 2.38
CA ARG A 4 8.82 -7.71 1.25
C ARG A 4 7.51 -6.97 1.07
N TYR A 5 7.63 -5.68 0.78
CA TYR A 5 6.49 -4.83 0.48
C TYR A 5 6.65 -4.26 -0.92
N THR A 6 5.60 -4.33 -1.72
CA THR A 6 5.60 -3.80 -3.08
C THR A 6 4.39 -2.89 -3.26
N VAL A 7 4.62 -1.71 -3.83
CA VAL A 7 3.55 -0.77 -4.17
C VAL A 7 3.61 -0.47 -5.67
N LYS A 8 2.44 -0.47 -6.31
CA LYS A 8 2.31 -0.25 -7.76
C LYS A 8 1.30 0.84 -8.05
N ASN A 9 1.57 1.62 -9.08
CA ASN A 9 0.70 2.70 -9.57
C ASN A 9 0.37 3.74 -8.50
N PHE A 10 1.34 4.02 -7.65
CA PHE A 10 1.21 5.02 -6.58
C PHE A 10 2.24 6.12 -6.81
N ARG A 11 1.79 7.35 -7.00
CA ARG A 11 2.63 8.53 -7.21
C ARG A 11 3.66 8.27 -8.32
N ARG A 12 4.96 8.31 -8.01
CA ARG A 12 6.00 8.11 -9.01
C ARG A 12 6.23 6.65 -9.42
N PHE A 13 5.64 5.71 -8.69
CA PHE A 13 5.80 4.28 -8.99
C PHE A 13 4.77 3.84 -10.02
N ASN A 14 5.25 3.24 -11.11
CA ASN A 14 4.41 2.79 -12.21
C ASN A 14 3.84 1.38 -11.95
N HIS A 15 3.37 0.73 -13.01
CA HIS A 15 2.80 -0.62 -12.92
C HIS A 15 3.80 -1.69 -12.52
N GLU A 16 5.10 -1.46 -12.73
CA GLU A 16 6.16 -2.38 -12.27
C GLU A 16 6.34 -2.26 -10.76
N GLY A 17 6.13 -1.06 -10.24
CA GLY A 17 6.14 -0.82 -8.81
C GLY A 17 7.51 -0.62 -8.21
N ALA A 18 7.51 -0.53 -6.90
CA ALA A 18 8.73 -0.45 -6.09
C ALA A 18 8.61 -1.47 -4.96
N SER A 19 9.69 -2.19 -4.71
CA SER A 19 9.73 -3.21 -3.66
C SER A 19 10.77 -2.86 -2.62
N VAL A 20 10.42 -3.09 -1.35
CA VAL A 20 11.32 -2.90 -0.22
C VAL A 20 11.33 -4.18 0.60
N GLN A 21 12.51 -4.69 0.90
CA GLN A 21 12.66 -5.82 1.81
C GLN A 21 12.90 -5.27 3.21
N PHE A 22 12.09 -5.69 4.17
CA PHE A 22 12.17 -5.18 5.52
C PHE A 22 12.98 -6.09 6.42
N SER A 23 13.79 -5.46 7.26
CA SER A 23 14.42 -6.02 8.45
C SER A 23 13.75 -5.43 9.69
N PRO A 24 14.04 -5.91 10.90
CA PRO A 24 13.49 -5.28 12.11
C PRO A 24 13.75 -3.78 12.19
N ILE A 25 14.90 -3.33 11.65
CA ILE A 25 15.20 -1.92 11.48
C ILE A 25 15.58 -1.71 10.01
N THR A 26 14.85 -0.82 9.33
CA THR A 26 15.08 -0.52 7.93
C THR A 26 15.23 1.00 7.76
N ILE A 27 16.30 1.41 7.11
CA ILE A 27 16.59 2.83 6.88
C ILE A 27 16.48 3.12 5.39
N LEU A 28 15.63 4.09 5.03
CA LEU A 28 15.49 4.56 3.66
C LEU A 28 16.34 5.81 3.47
N THR A 29 17.26 5.76 2.51
CA THR A 29 18.14 6.87 2.20
C THR A 29 18.05 7.22 0.71
N GLY A 30 18.48 8.42 0.37
CA GLY A 30 18.48 8.88 -1.01
C GLY A 30 18.13 10.36 -1.10
N SER A 31 18.11 10.88 -2.32
CA SER A 31 17.72 12.26 -2.57
C SER A 31 16.23 12.47 -2.33
N ASN A 32 15.82 13.73 -2.16
CA ASN A 32 14.40 14.07 -1.92
C ASN A 32 13.49 13.65 -3.08
N SER A 33 14.03 13.48 -4.29
CA SER A 33 13.26 13.08 -5.47
C SER A 33 13.27 11.58 -5.71
N SER A 34 13.84 10.78 -4.81
CA SER A 34 14.02 9.33 -5.03
C SER A 34 12.80 8.47 -4.65
N GLY A 35 11.76 9.08 -4.09
CA GLY A 35 10.55 8.35 -3.73
C GLY A 35 10.47 7.88 -2.28
N LYS A 36 11.40 8.29 -1.42
CA LYS A 36 11.39 7.91 -0.01
C LYS A 36 10.08 8.27 0.68
N SER A 37 9.63 9.51 0.54
CA SER A 37 8.39 9.96 1.17
C SER A 37 7.17 9.24 0.57
N SER A 38 7.22 8.87 -0.70
CA SER A 38 6.14 8.13 -1.32
C SER A 38 6.03 6.71 -0.77
N ILE A 39 7.15 6.04 -0.51
CA ILE A 39 7.15 4.73 0.13
C ILE A 39 6.54 4.83 1.53
N VAL A 40 7.00 5.80 2.34
CA VAL A 40 6.49 5.98 3.70
C VAL A 40 5.00 6.30 3.70
N LYS A 41 4.57 7.20 2.82
CA LYS A 41 3.15 7.55 2.71
C LYS A 41 2.29 6.37 2.30
N SER A 42 2.77 5.54 1.37
CA SER A 42 2.04 4.35 0.95
C SER A 42 1.90 3.34 2.10
N LEU A 43 2.95 3.15 2.88
CA LEU A 43 2.92 2.27 4.03
C LEU A 43 1.91 2.74 5.08
N VAL A 44 1.92 4.02 5.40
CA VAL A 44 1.00 4.59 6.40
C VAL A 44 -0.44 4.51 5.89
N LEU A 45 -0.67 4.83 4.62
CA LEU A 45 -1.98 4.74 4.00
C LEU A 45 -2.55 3.33 4.08
N PHE A 46 -1.74 2.34 3.73
CA PHE A 46 -2.14 0.95 3.74
C PHE A 46 -2.33 0.41 5.16
N GLU A 47 -1.47 0.80 6.09
CA GLU A 47 -1.60 0.42 7.50
C GLU A 47 -2.91 0.93 8.08
N LYS A 48 -3.28 2.17 7.79
CA LYS A 48 -4.56 2.73 8.23
C LYS A 48 -5.75 1.97 7.63
N TYR A 49 -5.63 1.54 6.40
CA TYR A 49 -6.65 0.71 5.77
C TYR A 49 -6.80 -0.63 6.50
N LEU A 50 -5.70 -1.32 6.78
CA LEU A 50 -5.72 -2.59 7.49
C LEU A 50 -6.30 -2.44 8.89
N THR A 51 -5.97 -1.36 9.58
CA THR A 51 -6.52 -1.07 10.91
C THR A 51 -8.02 -0.83 10.83
N SER A 52 -8.49 -0.15 9.79
CA SER A 52 -9.91 0.10 9.55
C SER A 52 -10.67 -1.22 9.34
N ILE A 53 -10.13 -2.13 8.55
CA ILE A 53 -10.71 -3.46 8.34
C ILE A 53 -10.84 -4.22 9.65
N LYS A 54 -9.77 -4.24 10.43
CA LYS A 54 -9.74 -4.95 11.72
C LYS A 54 -10.80 -4.38 12.68
N LYS A 55 -10.89 -3.06 12.76
CA LYS A 55 -11.86 -2.38 13.60
C LYS A 55 -13.29 -2.69 13.16
N HIS A 56 -13.55 -2.65 11.87
CA HIS A 56 -14.87 -2.95 11.31
C HIS A 56 -15.27 -4.39 11.58
N TYR A 57 -14.35 -5.33 11.38
CA TYR A 57 -14.59 -6.74 11.67
C TYR A 57 -14.94 -6.95 13.14
N ASN A 58 -14.17 -6.35 14.05
CA ASN A 58 -14.38 -6.51 15.48
C ASN A 58 -15.73 -5.93 15.94
N SER A 59 -16.22 -4.87 15.31
CA SER A 59 -17.47 -4.22 15.72
C SER A 59 -18.70 -4.93 15.15
N SER A 60 -18.62 -5.48 13.95
CA SER A 60 -19.76 -6.09 13.26
C SER A 60 -19.78 -7.61 13.34
N GLY A 61 -18.66 -8.23 13.72
CA GLY A 61 -18.54 -9.68 13.73
C GLY A 61 -18.43 -10.28 12.32
N GLN A 62 -18.37 -9.46 11.29
CA GLN A 62 -18.27 -9.91 9.91
C GLN A 62 -17.17 -9.13 9.19
N TYR A 63 -16.46 -9.84 8.33
CA TYR A 63 -15.44 -9.25 7.50
C TYR A 63 -16.07 -8.64 6.26
N ALA A 64 -16.00 -7.32 6.15
CA ALA A 64 -16.60 -6.57 5.05
C ALA A 64 -15.57 -5.60 4.46
N PRO A 65 -14.55 -6.11 3.74
CA PRO A 65 -13.48 -5.26 3.20
C PRO A 65 -13.97 -4.24 2.17
N ASP A 66 -15.08 -4.53 1.50
CA ASP A 66 -15.69 -3.63 0.52
C ASP A 66 -16.28 -2.37 1.14
N GLN A 67 -16.45 -2.35 2.46
CA GLN A 67 -16.93 -1.17 3.18
C GLN A 67 -15.79 -0.30 3.72
N CYS A 68 -14.55 -0.69 3.46
CA CYS A 68 -13.37 0.03 3.90
C CYS A 68 -12.58 0.51 2.69
N ASP A 69 -12.15 1.76 2.71
CA ASP A 69 -11.38 2.35 1.64
C ASP A 69 -10.10 3.00 2.16
N LEU A 70 -9.18 3.23 1.24
CA LEU A 70 -7.99 4.01 1.53
C LEU A 70 -8.41 5.45 1.86
N ASN A 71 -7.88 6.00 2.94
CA ASN A 71 -8.22 7.36 3.35
C ASN A 71 -7.20 8.37 2.82
N PHE A 72 -7.43 8.84 1.59
CA PHE A 72 -6.56 9.84 0.97
C PHE A 72 -6.77 11.24 1.54
N SER A 73 -7.87 11.48 2.22
CA SER A 73 -8.18 12.79 2.79
C SER A 73 -7.49 13.06 4.11
N ASP A 74 -6.72 12.11 4.63
CA ASP A 74 -5.96 12.30 5.85
C ASP A 74 -4.97 13.46 5.67
N SER A 75 -5.14 14.51 6.47
CA SER A 75 -4.36 15.75 6.32
C SER A 75 -2.87 15.54 6.64
N VAL A 76 -2.54 14.56 7.46
CA VAL A 76 -1.15 14.27 7.83
C VAL A 76 -0.38 13.72 6.63
N LEU A 77 -1.05 12.91 5.79
CA LEU A 77 -0.41 12.33 4.60
C LEU A 77 -0.30 13.32 3.44
N GLY A 78 -1.23 14.28 3.33
CA GLY A 78 -1.21 15.27 2.27
C GLY A 78 -1.40 14.70 0.88
N LEU A 79 -2.13 13.59 0.75
CA LEU A 79 -2.32 12.91 -0.54
C LEU A 79 -3.50 13.45 -1.35
N GLY A 80 -4.53 13.95 -0.68
CA GLY A 80 -5.69 14.53 -1.32
C GLY A 80 -6.72 13.52 -1.78
N ARG A 81 -6.49 12.84 -2.89
CA ARG A 81 -7.43 11.90 -3.49
C ARG A 81 -6.72 10.72 -4.14
N TYR A 82 -7.50 9.68 -4.46
CA TYR A 82 -6.99 8.54 -5.22
C TYR A 82 -6.36 9.00 -6.52
N LYS A 83 -7.09 9.82 -7.29
CA LYS A 83 -6.63 10.27 -8.61
C LYS A 83 -5.32 11.05 -8.54
N SER A 84 -5.15 11.89 -7.53
CA SER A 84 -3.92 12.68 -7.37
C SER A 84 -2.75 11.83 -6.88
N SER A 85 -3.02 10.69 -6.30
CA SER A 85 -1.99 9.75 -5.82
C SER A 85 -1.66 8.66 -6.81
N LEU A 86 -2.51 8.44 -7.81
CA LEU A 86 -2.27 7.46 -8.86
C LEU A 86 -1.10 7.90 -9.73
N ASN A 87 -0.31 6.93 -10.21
CA ASN A 87 0.79 7.24 -11.11
C ASN A 87 0.26 7.92 -12.38
N ARG A 88 0.95 8.96 -12.85
CA ARG A 88 0.47 9.76 -13.99
C ARG A 88 0.43 8.98 -15.29
N ASN A 89 1.20 7.91 -15.39
CA ASN A 89 1.26 7.05 -16.58
C ASN A 89 0.29 5.88 -16.51
N ALA A 90 -0.49 5.79 -15.43
CA ALA A 90 -1.48 4.73 -15.29
C ALA A 90 -2.58 4.89 -16.35
N LYS A 91 -2.95 3.78 -16.98
CA LYS A 91 -3.97 3.75 -18.02
C LYS A 91 -5.33 3.44 -17.42
N ALA A 92 -6.37 3.64 -18.21
CA ALA A 92 -7.72 3.27 -17.80
C ALA A 92 -7.74 1.77 -17.48
N GLY A 93 -8.23 1.41 -16.31
CA GLY A 93 -8.24 0.04 -15.83
C GLY A 93 -7.06 -0.36 -14.98
N ASP A 94 -5.99 0.43 -14.96
CA ASP A 94 -4.87 0.16 -14.05
C ASP A 94 -5.30 0.40 -12.61
N VAL A 95 -4.80 -0.43 -11.70
CA VAL A 95 -5.16 -0.38 -10.30
C VAL A 95 -3.95 -0.01 -9.46
N MET A 96 -4.20 0.69 -8.36
CA MET A 96 -3.21 0.93 -7.32
C MET A 96 -3.17 -0.31 -6.43
N SER A 97 -2.00 -0.90 -6.23
CA SER A 97 -1.92 -2.12 -5.44
C SER A 97 -0.79 -2.09 -4.42
N PHE A 98 -1.01 -2.82 -3.35
CA PHE A 98 -0.08 -2.98 -2.24
C PHE A 98 0.04 -4.48 -1.96
N GLU A 99 1.28 -4.98 -1.96
CA GLU A 99 1.52 -6.40 -1.75
C GLU A 99 2.49 -6.61 -0.60
N TYR A 100 2.13 -7.53 0.30
CA TYR A 100 3.04 -8.02 1.32
C TYR A 100 3.38 -9.47 1.04
N SER A 101 4.66 -9.77 1.09
CA SER A 101 5.17 -11.12 0.89
C SER A 101 6.02 -11.48 2.09
N VAL A 102 5.77 -12.64 2.67
CA VAL A 102 6.50 -13.15 3.84
C VAL A 102 7.03 -14.53 3.50
N LYS A 103 8.34 -14.73 3.67
CA LYS A 103 8.99 -16.00 3.45
C LYS A 103 9.43 -16.59 4.78
N SER A 104 8.95 -17.79 5.08
CA SER A 104 9.34 -18.51 6.29
C SER A 104 10.63 -19.28 6.06
N ARG A 105 11.63 -19.05 6.92
CA ARG A 105 12.89 -19.78 6.85
C ARG A 105 12.72 -21.24 7.24
N LEU A 106 11.77 -21.53 8.13
CA LEU A 106 11.56 -22.88 8.62
C LEU A 106 10.86 -23.77 7.59
N LEU A 107 9.86 -23.22 6.90
CA LEU A 107 9.04 -23.99 5.97
C LEU A 107 9.49 -23.82 4.52
N GLY A 108 10.32 -22.82 4.23
CA GLY A 108 10.73 -22.50 2.86
C GLY A 108 9.60 -21.99 1.98
N GLU A 109 8.43 -21.74 2.56
CA GLU A 109 7.26 -21.27 1.83
C GLU A 109 7.15 -19.78 1.87
N GLU A 110 6.67 -19.22 0.77
CA GLU A 110 6.39 -17.80 0.64
C GLU A 110 4.88 -17.59 0.56
N MET A 111 4.38 -16.70 1.40
CA MET A 111 2.99 -16.27 1.38
C MET A 111 2.93 -14.81 0.96
N SER A 112 2.07 -14.49 -0.01
CA SER A 112 1.88 -13.10 -0.40
C SER A 112 0.40 -12.76 -0.46
N VAL A 113 0.09 -11.51 -0.12
CA VAL A 113 -1.27 -10.97 -0.17
C VAL A 113 -1.18 -9.64 -0.91
N GLU A 114 -1.96 -9.50 -1.97
CA GLU A 114 -2.03 -8.27 -2.74
C GLU A 114 -3.42 -7.65 -2.60
N TYR A 115 -3.45 -6.36 -2.29
CA TYR A 115 -4.67 -5.56 -2.24
C TYR A 115 -4.66 -4.58 -3.40
N SER A 116 -5.70 -4.63 -4.23
CA SER A 116 -5.84 -3.76 -5.37
C SER A 116 -7.04 -2.83 -5.19
N PHE A 117 -6.86 -1.56 -5.55
CA PHE A 117 -7.89 -0.54 -5.35
C PHE A 117 -8.18 0.16 -6.66
N VAL A 118 -9.47 0.34 -6.93
CA VAL A 118 -9.97 1.07 -8.09
C VAL A 118 -10.56 2.37 -7.59
N GLY A 119 -10.13 3.48 -8.19
CA GLY A 119 -10.72 4.77 -7.87
C GLY A 119 -12.07 4.94 -8.55
N ASP A 120 -12.97 5.62 -7.87
CA ASP A 120 -14.17 6.09 -8.52
C ASP A 120 -13.84 7.33 -9.37
N ASN A 121 -14.79 7.78 -10.18
CA ASN A 121 -14.58 8.86 -11.16
C ASN A 121 -14.58 10.25 -10.53
N GLN A 122 -13.91 10.39 -9.41
CA GLN A 122 -13.82 11.69 -8.74
C GLN A 122 -12.51 12.41 -9.05
#